data_b8184fe33cee83ce863403a40b8d09d9
#
_entry.id   b8184fe33cee83ce863403a40b8d09d9
#
_cell.length_a   1.000
_cell.length_b   1.000
_cell.length_c   1.000
_cell.angle_alpha   90.00
_cell.angle_beta   90.00
_cell.angle_gamma   90.00
#
_symmetry.space_group_name_H-M   'P 1'
#
loop_
_entity.id
_entity.type
_entity.pdbx_description
1 polymer ?
#
loop_
_entity_poly.entity_id
_entity_poly.type
_entity_poly.pdbx_seq_one_letter_code
_entity_poly.pdbx_strand_id
1 'polypeptide(L)'
;MQWEQRRKEILSEADDQIVVNRQHRRVTPHLMDTNARLTSSMTNIGSSVLADMTTSENLNNAVIMPWASASIKEDIVRIITQWLADEGFGATRQALLEEANLKVREHDDEIDERHKLRMFLLEGNWAEVEKMSTKPFLQSHKAFLYAIFRQQFLEFIENREFQKAFTFLIKRLKPLEHYQPHAAEFGDLCYLLSAKSVTDAPSFRMWEGIQPGREALVAEFASFLEPGRLDREELLLSEKEEKAATRDTAYIPPHRLLTLLHQAMAYQVEFARYQKRTVPVVSTLLHDYAGFVVPNRCRMSLRGHTQNVKCVRFVGDDGRKLVSGSSDCTVRLWDTNTGACDAVLEGHGSRIWDVDASHTGAWIASASSDSTVRLWNVESKLPHLTLRCGFGDVYCCRFSPDQGQLVTGGYDKLVRLYDLASGTVTRMFPGHQLGVSSAVFSPQGSLIATGAKDTSVRFWDTLSGVCVRTLPGHLGEVTSVEMSDDGRQLLTSSKDNSHRLWDMRMLRPLQRFKGHQNTSKNFIRCTFAHPSLIVSGSEDGLVYMWGQESSLALQTLKGHGTDSHPAAATVGGRKQVVVYSAAWNKVQGLLASCADDGTVRLWDWTPPHDAP
;
A
#
# COMPACT_ATOMS: atom_id res chain seq x y z
N MET A 1 5.29 -17.95 -51.69
CA MET A 1 6.38 -18.98 -51.59
C MET A 1 7.55 -18.52 -50.73
N GLN A 2 8.05 -17.29 -50.81
CA GLN A 2 9.19 -16.83 -49.97
C GLN A 2 8.84 -16.62 -48.47
N TRP A 3 7.57 -16.38 -48.14
CA TRP A 3 7.12 -16.18 -46.76
C TRP A 3 6.92 -17.49 -45.97
N GLU A 4 6.57 -18.56 -46.65
CA GLU A 4 6.42 -19.89 -46.02
C GLU A 4 7.77 -20.56 -45.74
N GLN A 5 8.78 -20.28 -46.56
CA GLN A 5 10.12 -20.80 -46.36
C GLN A 5 10.81 -20.19 -45.15
N ARG A 6 10.65 -18.88 -44.96
CA ARG A 6 11.20 -18.15 -43.78
C ARG A 6 10.52 -18.51 -42.47
N ARG A 7 9.25 -18.92 -42.53
CA ARG A 7 8.50 -19.40 -41.35
C ARG A 7 8.95 -20.80 -40.89
N LYS A 8 9.41 -21.63 -41.79
CA LYS A 8 9.96 -22.97 -41.48
C LYS A 8 11.37 -22.88 -40.89
N GLU A 9 12.18 -21.93 -41.32
CA GLU A 9 13.52 -21.68 -40.74
C GLU A 9 13.44 -21.17 -39.29
N ILE A 10 12.53 -20.24 -38.98
CA ILE A 10 12.33 -19.71 -37.59
C ILE A 10 11.79 -20.80 -36.64
N LEU A 11 10.98 -21.75 -37.13
CA LEU A 11 10.46 -22.82 -36.29
C LEU A 11 11.48 -23.93 -36.06
N SER A 12 12.44 -24.12 -36.95
CA SER A 12 13.55 -25.08 -36.81
C SER A 12 14.62 -24.59 -35.81
N GLU A 13 14.89 -23.28 -35.74
CA GLU A 13 15.81 -22.72 -34.77
C GLU A 13 15.25 -22.69 -33.33
N ALA A 14 13.92 -22.68 -33.16
CA ALA A 14 13.28 -22.74 -31.83
C ALA A 14 13.28 -24.17 -31.24
N ASP A 15 13.23 -25.23 -32.07
CA ASP A 15 13.25 -26.61 -31.59
C ASP A 15 14.66 -27.08 -31.19
N ASP A 16 15.72 -26.56 -31.81
CA ASP A 16 17.10 -26.88 -31.44
C ASP A 16 17.54 -26.28 -30.11
N GLN A 17 16.96 -25.16 -29.68
CA GLN A 17 17.22 -24.58 -28.34
C GLN A 17 16.52 -25.31 -27.19
N ILE A 18 15.46 -26.06 -27.47
CA ILE A 18 14.74 -26.86 -26.47
C ILE A 18 15.44 -28.20 -26.18
N VAL A 19 16.22 -28.71 -27.09
CA VAL A 19 16.94 -29.98 -26.95
C VAL A 19 18.22 -29.83 -26.11
N VAL A 20 18.91 -28.69 -26.21
CA VAL A 20 20.15 -28.45 -25.47
C VAL A 20 19.91 -28.26 -23.95
N ASN A 21 18.74 -27.82 -23.53
CA ASN A 21 18.42 -27.60 -22.11
C ASN A 21 17.93 -28.85 -21.36
N ARG A 22 17.76 -30.01 -22.03
CA ARG A 22 17.33 -31.28 -21.41
C ARG A 22 18.46 -32.25 -21.03
N GLN A 23 19.70 -31.98 -21.36
CA GLN A 23 20.82 -32.93 -21.12
C GLN A 23 21.67 -32.63 -19.87
N HIS A 24 21.37 -31.62 -19.04
CA HIS A 24 22.18 -31.32 -17.86
C HIS A 24 21.51 -31.54 -16.49
N ARG A 25 20.55 -32.47 -16.41
CA ARG A 25 20.02 -32.90 -15.09
C ARG A 25 19.82 -34.40 -15.03
N ARG A 26 20.92 -35.14 -14.88
CA ARG A 26 20.93 -36.51 -14.32
C ARG A 26 22.30 -36.78 -13.68
N VAL A 27 22.39 -36.70 -12.34
CA VAL A 27 23.25 -37.53 -11.48
C VAL A 27 22.61 -37.53 -10.09
N THR A 28 22.10 -38.56 -9.73
CA THR A 28 21.76 -39.60 -8.77
C THR A 28 22.16 -39.38 -7.30
N PRO A 29 21.45 -40.08 -6.41
CA PRO A 29 21.47 -39.88 -4.96
C PRO A 29 22.27 -40.97 -4.25
N HIS A 30 22.83 -40.69 -3.09
CA HIS A 30 22.99 -41.67 -2.02
C HIS A 30 23.41 -41.06 -0.67
N LEU A 31 22.83 -41.67 0.37
CA LEU A 31 23.17 -41.76 1.78
C LEU A 31 22.40 -40.78 2.69
N MET A 32 21.27 -41.28 3.19
CA MET A 32 20.95 -42.08 4.38
C MET A 32 21.12 -41.36 5.72
N ASP A 33 19.93 -41.14 6.30
CA ASP A 33 19.50 -41.52 7.65
C ASP A 33 20.39 -41.16 8.85
N THR A 34 19.87 -40.24 9.64
CA THR A 34 19.55 -40.38 11.08
C THR A 34 19.25 -39.01 11.66
N ASN A 35 17.98 -38.71 11.86
CA ASN A 35 17.45 -37.90 12.95
C ASN A 35 15.97 -37.60 12.76
N ALA A 36 15.19 -38.65 12.76
CA ALA A 36 13.75 -38.59 12.90
C ALA A 36 13.39 -38.83 14.35
N ARG A 37 13.15 -37.80 15.10
CA ARG A 37 12.31 -37.75 16.31
C ARG A 37 12.64 -36.48 17.10
N LEU A 38 12.00 -35.34 16.73
CA LEU A 38 11.69 -34.20 17.61
C LEU A 38 11.16 -32.95 16.82
N THR A 39 10.50 -33.16 15.69
CA THR A 39 9.98 -32.01 14.88
C THR A 39 8.48 -32.12 14.54
N SER A 40 7.68 -32.82 15.33
CA SER A 40 6.28 -33.06 14.95
C SER A 40 5.22 -32.15 15.60
N SER A 41 5.60 -31.10 16.34
CA SER A 41 4.59 -30.21 16.95
C SER A 41 4.63 -28.73 16.55
N MET A 42 5.61 -28.30 15.73
CA MET A 42 5.65 -26.89 15.24
C MET A 42 5.51 -26.71 13.71
N THR A 43 5.25 -27.78 12.96
CA THR A 43 5.22 -27.72 11.48
C THR A 43 3.83 -27.47 10.86
N ASN A 44 2.77 -27.33 11.66
CA ASN A 44 1.41 -27.23 11.12
C ASN A 44 0.81 -25.81 11.05
N ILE A 45 1.52 -24.77 11.45
CA ILE A 45 1.02 -23.36 11.33
C ILE A 45 1.74 -22.60 10.21
N GLY A 46 2.91 -23.05 9.75
CA GLY A 46 3.71 -22.35 8.74
C GLY A 46 3.47 -22.76 7.28
N SER A 47 2.83 -23.90 7.02
CA SER A 47 2.78 -24.46 5.66
C SER A 47 1.63 -23.97 4.79
N SER A 48 0.58 -23.36 5.34
CA SER A 48 -0.51 -22.80 4.54
C SER A 48 -0.24 -21.38 4.03
N VAL A 49 0.60 -20.62 4.73
CA VAL A 49 0.96 -19.24 4.33
C VAL A 49 2.13 -19.24 3.33
N LEU A 50 2.98 -20.26 3.35
CA LEU A 50 4.13 -20.38 2.43
C LEU A 50 3.77 -20.96 1.06
N ALA A 51 2.64 -21.66 0.93
CA ALA A 51 2.21 -22.25 -0.35
C ALA A 51 1.63 -21.19 -1.32
N ASP A 52 1.08 -20.08 -0.82
CA ASP A 52 0.53 -19.00 -1.65
C ASP A 52 1.59 -17.99 -2.13
N MET A 53 2.82 -18.04 -1.62
CA MET A 53 3.89 -17.11 -2.01
C MET A 53 4.83 -17.62 -3.12
N THR A 54 4.65 -18.88 -3.59
CA THR A 54 5.60 -19.48 -4.55
C THR A 54 5.18 -19.43 -6.03
N THR A 55 4.12 -18.70 -6.37
CA THR A 55 3.64 -18.58 -7.75
C THR A 55 3.57 -17.15 -8.26
N SER A 56 4.67 -16.39 -8.19
CA SER A 56 4.78 -15.19 -9.03
C SER A 56 6.22 -15.01 -9.54
N GLU A 57 6.37 -15.24 -10.83
CA GLU A 57 7.60 -15.08 -11.63
C GLU A 57 7.99 -13.61 -11.90
N ASN A 58 7.84 -12.68 -10.94
CA ASN A 58 8.27 -11.29 -11.11
C ASN A 58 8.90 -10.71 -9.84
N LEU A 59 9.91 -11.41 -9.30
CA LEU A 59 10.65 -10.98 -8.11
C LEU A 59 12.13 -10.73 -8.42
N ASN A 60 12.42 -9.90 -9.43
CA ASN A 60 13.82 -9.53 -9.72
C ASN A 60 14.42 -8.50 -8.74
N ASN A 61 13.68 -8.06 -7.71
CA ASN A 61 14.20 -7.20 -6.63
C ASN A 61 13.62 -7.52 -5.24
N ALA A 62 13.06 -8.70 -5.02
CA ALA A 62 12.68 -9.11 -3.68
C ALA A 62 13.92 -9.57 -2.91
N VAL A 63 14.18 -8.96 -1.77
CA VAL A 63 15.17 -9.45 -0.82
C VAL A 63 14.71 -10.83 -0.36
N ILE A 64 15.33 -11.88 -0.91
CA ILE A 64 15.05 -13.27 -0.51
C ILE A 64 15.68 -13.47 0.86
N MET A 65 14.86 -13.41 1.92
CA MET A 65 15.30 -13.79 3.25
C MET A 65 15.30 -15.32 3.39
N PRO A 66 16.45 -15.94 3.59
CA PRO A 66 16.55 -17.40 3.78
C PRO A 66 16.10 -17.78 5.22
N TRP A 67 14.80 -17.75 5.48
CA TRP A 67 14.18 -18.04 6.78
C TRP A 67 14.59 -19.40 7.39
N ALA A 68 15.01 -20.35 6.55
CA ALA A 68 15.50 -21.66 6.96
C ALA A 68 16.95 -21.63 7.46
N SER A 69 17.68 -20.53 7.28
CA SER A 69 19.06 -20.39 7.72
C SER A 69 19.15 -20.41 9.25
N ALA A 70 20.03 -21.24 9.78
CA ALA A 70 20.28 -21.31 11.23
C ALA A 70 20.71 -19.94 11.79
N SER A 71 21.48 -19.17 11.02
CA SER A 71 21.97 -17.85 11.42
C SER A 71 20.84 -16.81 11.60
N ILE A 72 19.82 -16.80 10.73
CA ILE A 72 18.69 -15.87 10.87
C ILE A 72 17.81 -16.25 12.06
N LYS A 73 17.61 -17.55 12.28
CA LYS A 73 16.89 -18.02 13.48
C LYS A 73 17.59 -17.59 14.77
N GLU A 74 18.90 -17.69 14.80
CA GLU A 74 19.72 -17.24 15.93
C GLU A 74 19.60 -15.73 16.15
N ASP A 75 19.67 -14.92 15.07
CA ASP A 75 19.49 -13.47 15.15
C ASP A 75 18.10 -13.09 15.68
N ILE A 76 17.05 -13.81 15.26
CA ILE A 76 15.68 -13.60 15.77
C ILE A 76 15.62 -13.91 17.27
N VAL A 77 16.19 -15.04 17.70
CA VAL A 77 16.21 -15.41 19.13
C VAL A 77 16.95 -14.35 19.94
N ARG A 78 18.07 -13.84 19.45
CA ARG A 78 18.85 -12.78 20.10
C ARG A 78 18.04 -11.47 20.22
N ILE A 79 17.32 -11.04 19.17
CA ILE A 79 16.46 -9.85 19.19
C ILE A 79 15.32 -10.01 20.21
N ILE A 80 14.70 -11.20 20.28
CA ILE A 80 13.64 -11.49 21.25
C ILE A 80 14.21 -11.48 22.67
N THR A 81 15.38 -12.08 22.87
CA THR A 81 16.07 -12.12 24.17
C THR A 81 16.41 -10.71 24.66
N GLN A 82 16.83 -9.82 23.75
CA GLN A 82 17.06 -8.42 24.06
C GLN A 82 15.77 -7.70 24.46
N TRP A 83 14.68 -7.92 23.72
CA TRP A 83 13.38 -7.33 24.05
C TRP A 83 12.86 -7.80 25.42
N LEU A 84 13.03 -9.08 25.74
CA LEU A 84 12.68 -9.60 27.06
C LEU A 84 13.51 -8.96 28.20
N ALA A 85 14.76 -8.59 27.92
CA ALA A 85 15.59 -7.86 28.85
C ALA A 85 15.10 -6.41 29.03
N ASP A 86 14.79 -5.72 27.93
CA ASP A 86 14.29 -4.35 27.90
C ASP A 86 12.96 -4.20 28.67
N GLU A 87 12.08 -5.21 28.59
CA GLU A 87 10.77 -5.24 29.28
C GLU A 87 10.86 -5.84 30.71
N GLY A 88 12.04 -6.30 31.16
CA GLY A 88 12.26 -6.81 32.50
C GLY A 88 11.87 -8.28 32.75
N PHE A 89 11.61 -9.06 31.70
CA PHE A 89 11.25 -10.49 31.80
C PHE A 89 12.48 -11.40 31.98
N GLY A 90 13.25 -11.21 33.06
CA GLY A 90 14.53 -11.89 33.28
C GLY A 90 14.46 -13.43 33.33
N ALA A 91 13.45 -13.99 33.98
CA ALA A 91 13.29 -15.46 34.08
C ALA A 91 12.99 -16.11 32.72
N THR A 92 12.10 -15.45 31.91
CA THR A 92 11.75 -15.93 30.57
C THR A 92 12.94 -15.79 29.61
N ARG A 93 13.72 -14.71 29.74
CA ARG A 93 14.98 -14.52 29.01
C ARG A 93 15.94 -15.68 29.24
N GLN A 94 16.16 -16.06 30.50
CA GLN A 94 17.08 -17.12 30.85
C GLN A 94 16.60 -18.48 30.33
N ALA A 95 15.32 -18.80 30.46
CA ALA A 95 14.74 -20.01 29.92
C ALA A 95 14.91 -20.12 28.39
N LEU A 96 14.69 -19.02 27.68
CA LEU A 96 14.84 -18.97 26.21
C LEU A 96 16.30 -19.15 25.77
N LEU A 97 17.27 -18.60 26.51
CA LEU A 97 18.69 -18.75 26.24
C LEU A 97 19.17 -20.20 26.47
N GLU A 98 18.68 -20.85 27.54
CA GLU A 98 18.97 -22.26 27.84
C GLU A 98 18.37 -23.18 26.76
N GLU A 99 17.12 -22.97 26.36
CA GLU A 99 16.44 -23.75 25.33
C GLU A 99 17.09 -23.61 23.95
N ALA A 100 17.48 -22.38 23.60
CA ALA A 100 18.16 -22.06 22.33
C ALA A 100 19.64 -22.49 22.34
N ASN A 101 20.18 -22.96 23.48
CA ASN A 101 21.58 -23.32 23.67
C ASN A 101 22.57 -22.20 23.27
N LEU A 102 22.14 -20.95 23.46
CA LEU A 102 22.96 -19.76 23.21
C LEU A 102 23.77 -19.46 24.46
N LYS A 103 25.09 -19.41 24.32
CA LYS A 103 25.95 -18.97 25.41
C LYS A 103 25.72 -17.50 25.69
N VAL A 104 25.34 -17.16 26.92
CA VAL A 104 25.37 -15.80 27.42
C VAL A 104 26.80 -15.32 27.34
N ARG A 105 27.06 -14.22 26.64
CA ARG A 105 28.40 -13.65 26.56
C ARG A 105 28.68 -12.90 27.86
N GLU A 106 29.84 -13.10 28.43
CA GLU A 106 30.37 -12.30 29.54
C GLU A 106 30.33 -10.79 29.17
N HIS A 107 30.36 -10.46 27.88
CA HIS A 107 30.31 -9.09 27.38
C HIS A 107 28.91 -8.43 27.45
N ASP A 108 27.84 -9.20 27.33
CA ASP A 108 26.46 -8.67 27.44
C ASP A 108 26.15 -8.29 28.91
N ASP A 109 26.67 -9.05 29.87
CA ASP A 109 26.55 -8.72 31.30
C ASP A 109 27.30 -7.44 31.65
N GLU A 110 28.48 -7.20 31.05
CA GLU A 110 29.22 -5.95 31.21
C GLU A 110 28.51 -4.73 30.63
N ILE A 111 27.84 -4.86 29.48
CA ILE A 111 27.06 -3.79 28.85
C ILE A 111 25.86 -3.43 29.72
N ASP A 112 25.13 -4.42 30.24
CA ASP A 112 24.02 -4.22 31.15
C ASP A 112 24.48 -3.53 32.45
N GLU A 113 25.66 -3.88 32.94
CA GLU A 113 26.25 -3.25 34.14
C GLU A 113 26.66 -1.80 33.88
N ARG A 114 27.23 -1.48 32.73
CA ARG A 114 27.56 -0.10 32.33
C ARG A 114 26.30 0.76 32.19
N HIS A 115 25.23 0.18 31.64
CA HIS A 115 23.95 0.88 31.54
C HIS A 115 23.30 1.15 32.91
N LYS A 116 23.36 0.17 33.82
CA LYS A 116 22.92 0.38 35.21
C LYS A 116 23.76 1.44 35.92
N LEU A 117 25.07 1.43 35.70
CA LEU A 117 25.98 2.44 36.26
C LEU A 117 25.60 3.84 35.77
N ARG A 118 25.31 4.00 34.48
CA ARG A 118 24.85 5.29 33.92
C ARG A 118 23.58 5.77 34.60
N MET A 119 22.58 4.89 34.77
CA MET A 119 21.33 5.25 35.45
C MET A 119 21.58 5.66 36.89
N PHE A 120 22.40 4.94 37.67
CA PHE A 120 22.72 5.29 39.05
C PHE A 120 23.50 6.59 39.17
N LEU A 121 24.36 6.93 38.20
CA LEU A 121 25.07 8.21 38.14
C LEU A 121 24.10 9.37 37.93
N LEU A 122 23.15 9.24 37.00
CA LEU A 122 22.14 10.27 36.74
C LEU A 122 21.19 10.47 37.93
N GLU A 123 20.74 9.37 38.54
CA GLU A 123 19.90 9.40 39.74
C GLU A 123 20.63 9.89 41.00
N GLY A 124 21.96 9.74 41.05
CA GLY A 124 22.77 10.06 42.22
C GLY A 124 22.72 9.00 43.31
N ASN A 125 22.46 7.77 42.94
CA ASN A 125 22.47 6.64 43.88
C ASN A 125 23.91 6.19 44.15
N TRP A 126 24.65 7.02 44.93
CA TRP A 126 26.07 6.81 45.21
C TRP A 126 26.35 5.50 45.95
N ALA A 127 25.41 4.96 46.72
CA ALA A 127 25.56 3.70 47.41
C ALA A 127 25.73 2.51 46.45
N GLU A 128 24.95 2.47 45.36
CA GLU A 128 25.06 1.45 44.33
C GLU A 128 26.28 1.68 43.44
N VAL A 129 26.60 2.94 43.11
CA VAL A 129 27.82 3.30 42.37
C VAL A 129 29.06 2.86 43.13
N GLU A 130 29.09 2.99 44.46
CA GLU A 130 30.21 2.53 45.29
C GLU A 130 30.36 0.98 45.30
N LYS A 131 29.26 0.25 45.32
CA LYS A 131 29.29 -1.19 45.15
C LYS A 131 29.85 -1.60 43.78
N MET A 132 29.44 -0.91 42.72
CA MET A 132 29.92 -1.16 41.37
C MET A 132 31.40 -0.77 41.18
N SER A 133 31.93 0.18 41.98
CA SER A 133 33.33 0.63 41.89
C SER A 133 34.35 -0.51 42.20
N THR A 134 33.91 -1.58 42.85
CA THR A 134 34.75 -2.76 43.15
C THR A 134 34.86 -3.72 41.97
N LYS A 135 34.09 -3.57 40.91
CA LYS A 135 34.06 -4.45 39.76
C LYS A 135 35.27 -4.27 38.85
N PRO A 136 35.76 -5.36 38.17
CA PRO A 136 36.99 -5.32 37.38
C PRO A 136 36.96 -4.29 36.25
N PHE A 137 35.83 -4.13 35.57
CA PHE A 137 35.71 -3.23 34.44
C PHE A 137 35.86 -1.74 34.81
N LEU A 138 35.45 -1.34 36.03
CA LEU A 138 35.65 0.01 36.54
C LEU A 138 37.05 0.22 37.11
N GLN A 139 37.63 -0.81 37.69
CA GLN A 139 39.01 -0.73 38.25
C GLN A 139 40.06 -0.60 37.12
N SER A 140 39.80 -1.06 35.92
CA SER A 140 40.67 -0.85 34.76
C SER A 140 40.68 0.61 34.28
N HIS A 141 39.60 1.39 34.50
CA HIS A 141 39.42 2.78 34.05
C HIS A 141 39.54 3.78 35.22
N LYS A 142 40.72 3.93 35.79
CA LYS A 142 40.97 4.75 37.00
C LYS A 142 40.67 6.24 36.80
N ALA A 143 40.81 6.76 35.59
CA ALA A 143 40.45 8.16 35.28
C ALA A 143 38.94 8.40 35.44
N PHE A 144 38.11 7.46 34.94
CA PHE A 144 36.67 7.51 35.11
C PHE A 144 36.26 7.38 36.58
N LEU A 145 36.90 6.46 37.31
CA LEU A 145 36.66 6.27 38.74
C LEU A 145 37.02 7.53 39.54
N TYR A 146 38.12 8.23 39.19
CA TYR A 146 38.45 9.54 39.75
C TYR A 146 37.37 10.57 39.48
N ALA A 147 36.88 10.68 38.25
CA ALA A 147 35.84 11.60 37.85
C ALA A 147 34.50 11.35 38.59
N ILE A 148 34.12 10.08 38.80
CA ILE A 148 32.95 9.69 39.61
C ILE A 148 33.11 10.17 41.05
N PHE A 149 34.27 9.89 41.70
CA PHE A 149 34.51 10.28 43.09
C PHE A 149 34.67 11.80 43.23
N ARG A 150 35.21 12.48 42.21
CA ARG A 150 35.27 13.95 42.17
C ARG A 150 33.85 14.52 42.20
N GLN A 151 32.93 14.05 41.36
CA GLN A 151 31.55 14.53 41.33
C GLN A 151 30.85 14.30 42.68
N GLN A 152 30.98 13.12 43.27
CA GLN A 152 30.42 12.80 44.57
C GLN A 152 30.97 13.70 45.69
N PHE A 153 32.26 14.02 45.64
CA PHE A 153 32.88 14.96 46.59
C PHE A 153 32.32 16.37 46.44
N LEU A 154 32.15 16.88 45.21
CA LEU A 154 31.56 18.20 44.96
C LEU A 154 30.13 18.28 45.50
N GLU A 155 29.35 17.18 45.37
CA GLU A 155 28.01 17.12 45.95
C GLU A 155 28.00 17.15 47.47
N PHE A 156 28.99 16.52 48.16
CA PHE A 156 29.12 16.65 49.60
C PHE A 156 29.44 18.10 50.02
N ILE A 157 30.26 18.80 49.26
CA ILE A 157 30.56 20.22 49.55
C ILE A 157 29.31 21.10 49.38
N GLU A 158 28.56 20.92 48.27
CA GLU A 158 27.32 21.67 47.99
C GLU A 158 26.25 21.42 49.05
N ASN A 159 26.13 20.15 49.50
CA ASN A 159 25.22 19.76 50.58
C ASN A 159 25.72 20.11 51.98
N ARG A 160 26.89 20.80 52.10
CA ARG A 160 27.55 21.23 53.36
C ARG A 160 27.90 20.07 54.29
N GLU A 161 28.15 18.89 53.76
CA GLU A 161 28.56 17.71 54.53
C GLU A 161 30.09 17.59 54.63
N PHE A 162 30.76 18.61 55.15
CA PHE A 162 32.22 18.73 55.15
C PHE A 162 32.97 17.60 55.86
N GLN A 163 32.42 17.00 56.93
CA GLN A 163 33.06 15.87 57.61
C GLN A 163 33.08 14.61 56.74
N LYS A 164 31.98 14.36 56.01
CA LYS A 164 31.93 13.23 55.06
C LYS A 164 32.86 13.50 53.88
N ALA A 165 32.84 14.72 53.36
CA ALA A 165 33.71 15.14 52.26
C ALA A 165 35.19 14.95 52.61
N PHE A 166 35.64 15.37 53.80
CA PHE A 166 37.03 15.19 54.27
C PHE A 166 37.43 13.71 54.37
N THR A 167 36.57 12.91 55.00
CA THR A 167 36.84 11.48 55.12
C THR A 167 36.90 10.80 53.73
N PHE A 168 36.02 11.20 52.81
CA PHE A 168 35.94 10.71 51.46
C PHE A 168 37.15 11.11 50.60
N LEU A 169 37.60 12.35 50.73
CA LEU A 169 38.79 12.87 50.05
C LEU A 169 40.02 11.99 50.37
N ILE A 170 40.26 11.73 51.69
CA ILE A 170 41.43 10.99 52.14
C ILE A 170 41.34 9.52 51.74
N LYS A 171 40.17 8.89 51.92
CA LYS A 171 40.02 7.46 51.70
C LYS A 171 39.86 7.04 50.23
N ARG A 172 39.23 7.86 49.42
CA ARG A 172 38.84 7.50 48.06
C ARG A 172 39.55 8.30 46.97
N LEU A 173 39.64 9.63 47.08
CA LEU A 173 40.25 10.46 46.07
C LEU A 173 41.77 10.52 46.13
N LYS A 174 42.36 10.61 47.32
CA LYS A 174 43.81 10.66 47.49
C LYS A 174 44.57 9.48 46.84
N PRO A 175 44.11 8.22 46.90
CA PRO A 175 44.77 7.11 46.20
C PRO A 175 44.73 7.25 44.65
N LEU A 176 43.84 8.06 44.11
CA LEU A 176 43.64 8.28 42.68
C LEU A 176 44.17 9.65 42.21
N GLU A 177 44.90 10.40 43.03
CA GLU A 177 45.44 11.70 42.72
C GLU A 177 46.24 11.77 41.43
N HIS A 178 46.94 10.68 41.06
CA HIS A 178 47.72 10.62 39.83
C HIS A 178 46.88 10.58 38.52
N TYR A 179 45.56 10.37 38.60
CA TYR A 179 44.64 10.30 37.49
C TYR A 179 43.81 11.59 37.29
N GLN A 180 44.21 12.68 38.00
CA GLN A 180 43.58 14.00 37.85
C GLN A 180 43.83 14.58 36.44
N PRO A 181 42.84 15.24 35.83
CA PRO A 181 43.01 15.90 34.53
C PRO A 181 44.02 17.04 34.53
N HIS A 182 44.09 17.78 35.64
CA HIS A 182 44.98 18.93 35.81
C HIS A 182 45.77 18.82 37.13
N ALA A 183 47.06 19.12 37.09
CA ALA A 183 47.97 18.97 38.24
C ALA A 183 47.58 19.79 39.49
N ALA A 184 46.77 20.85 39.33
CA ALA A 184 46.31 21.72 40.45
C ALA A 184 44.95 21.30 41.02
N GLU A 185 44.23 20.38 40.36
CA GLU A 185 42.83 20.06 40.71
C GLU A 185 42.68 19.45 42.10
N PHE A 186 43.57 18.55 42.50
CA PHE A 186 43.51 17.95 43.83
C PHE A 186 43.78 18.99 44.95
N GLY A 187 44.64 20.00 44.67
CA GLY A 187 44.85 21.11 45.58
C GLY A 187 43.59 21.97 45.75
N ASP A 188 42.88 22.22 44.65
CA ASP A 188 41.61 22.93 44.64
C ASP A 188 40.50 22.17 45.39
N LEU A 189 40.46 20.82 45.28
CA LEU A 189 39.55 19.98 46.09
C LEU A 189 39.85 20.08 47.59
N CYS A 190 41.11 20.15 47.96
CA CYS A 190 41.50 20.37 49.38
C CYS A 190 41.06 21.80 49.85
N TYR A 191 41.19 22.80 49.00
CA TYR A 191 40.75 24.16 49.29
C TYR A 191 39.24 24.28 49.53
N LEU A 192 38.44 23.53 48.77
CA LEU A 192 36.98 23.50 48.89
C LEU A 192 36.47 23.04 50.25
N LEU A 193 37.24 22.31 51.04
CA LEU A 193 36.86 21.95 52.42
C LEU A 193 36.74 23.15 53.35
N SER A 194 37.41 24.28 53.01
CA SER A 194 37.34 25.54 53.74
C SER A 194 36.55 26.64 53.01
N ALA A 195 36.15 26.39 51.77
CA ALA A 195 35.42 27.34 50.95
C ALA A 195 33.91 27.37 51.27
N LYS A 196 33.22 28.43 50.85
CA LYS A 196 31.77 28.58 51.06
C LYS A 196 30.95 27.98 49.91
N SER A 197 31.52 27.92 48.72
CA SER A 197 30.88 27.42 47.50
C SER A 197 31.88 26.62 46.64
N VAL A 198 31.37 25.69 45.84
CA VAL A 198 32.18 24.91 44.88
C VAL A 198 32.84 25.82 43.84
N THR A 199 32.19 26.92 43.46
CA THR A 199 32.71 27.90 42.48
C THR A 199 33.85 28.77 42.99
N ASP A 200 34.20 28.72 44.30
CA ASP A 200 35.30 29.47 44.87
C ASP A 200 36.67 28.96 44.43
N ALA A 201 36.77 27.70 44.04
CA ALA A 201 38.01 27.11 43.55
C ALA A 201 38.23 27.37 42.06
N PRO A 202 39.46 27.70 41.60
CA PRO A 202 39.74 28.03 40.20
C PRO A 202 39.36 26.97 39.19
N SER A 203 39.57 25.68 39.53
CA SER A 203 39.27 24.55 38.64
C SER A 203 37.77 24.29 38.49
N PHE A 204 36.92 24.80 39.40
CA PHE A 204 35.47 24.52 39.42
C PHE A 204 34.60 25.76 39.23
N ARG A 205 35.13 26.86 38.66
CA ARG A 205 34.38 28.07 38.38
C ARG A 205 33.19 27.89 37.45
N MET A 206 33.29 26.93 36.54
CA MET A 206 32.27 26.59 35.53
C MET A 206 31.30 25.51 35.99
N TRP A 207 31.35 25.15 37.30
CA TRP A 207 30.46 24.11 37.82
C TRP A 207 29.03 24.67 37.98
N GLU A 208 28.06 24.09 37.24
CA GLU A 208 26.68 24.57 37.11
C GLU A 208 25.71 23.94 38.13
N GLY A 209 26.21 23.07 39.01
CA GLY A 209 25.40 22.40 40.03
C GLY A 209 25.41 20.88 39.95
N ILE A 210 24.62 20.24 40.83
CA ILE A 210 24.64 18.77 41.00
C ILE A 210 24.18 18.06 39.75
N GLN A 211 23.01 18.42 39.22
CA GLN A 211 22.41 17.68 38.07
C GLN A 211 23.20 17.91 36.79
N PRO A 212 23.53 19.16 36.39
CA PRO A 212 24.38 19.39 35.22
C PRO A 212 25.76 18.73 35.33
N GLY A 213 26.34 18.67 36.55
CA GLY A 213 27.61 18.01 36.80
C GLY A 213 27.56 16.49 36.55
N ARG A 214 26.46 15.83 36.91
CA ARG A 214 26.22 14.41 36.60
C ARG A 214 26.05 14.18 35.10
N GLU A 215 25.30 15.02 34.41
CA GLU A 215 25.09 14.96 32.97
C GLU A 215 26.41 15.18 32.21
N ALA A 216 27.22 16.14 32.64
CA ALA A 216 28.54 16.40 32.09
C ALA A 216 29.49 15.20 32.27
N LEU A 217 29.48 14.57 33.46
CA LEU A 217 30.24 13.36 33.72
C LEU A 217 29.84 12.21 32.79
N VAL A 218 28.54 11.98 32.59
CA VAL A 218 28.05 10.95 31.70
C VAL A 218 28.39 11.26 30.25
N ALA A 219 28.34 12.52 29.83
CA ALA A 219 28.72 12.97 28.49
C ALA A 219 30.22 12.82 28.22
N GLU A 220 31.08 13.18 29.22
CA GLU A 220 32.54 13.06 29.13
C GLU A 220 32.98 11.60 28.90
N PHE A 221 32.30 10.66 29.54
CA PHE A 221 32.61 9.23 29.44
C PHE A 221 31.58 8.43 28.62
N ALA A 222 30.85 9.09 27.72
CA ALA A 222 29.82 8.43 26.89
C ALA A 222 30.36 7.26 26.07
N SER A 223 31.59 7.36 25.55
CA SER A 223 32.25 6.28 24.80
C SER A 223 32.51 5.03 25.64
N PHE A 224 32.73 5.20 26.94
CA PHE A 224 32.91 4.08 27.86
C PHE A 224 31.58 3.50 28.34
N LEU A 225 30.59 4.35 28.57
CA LEU A 225 29.26 3.95 29.05
C LEU A 225 28.36 3.40 27.93
N GLU A 226 28.56 3.86 26.71
CA GLU A 226 27.80 3.45 25.52
C GLU A 226 28.78 3.10 24.37
N PRO A 227 29.46 1.96 24.40
CA PRO A 227 30.47 1.60 23.41
C PRO A 227 29.93 1.48 21.96
N GLY A 228 28.62 1.45 21.75
CA GLY A 228 28.00 1.33 20.42
C GLY A 228 27.65 2.66 19.72
N ARG A 229 27.90 3.80 20.32
CA ARG A 229 27.47 5.10 19.76
C ARG A 229 28.53 5.82 18.92
N LEU A 230 29.78 5.61 19.20
CA LEU A 230 30.91 6.30 18.53
C LEU A 230 31.45 5.56 17.29
N ASP A 231 31.29 4.23 17.23
CA ASP A 231 31.80 3.42 16.11
C ASP A 231 31.06 3.66 14.78
N ARG A 232 29.99 4.44 14.80
CA ARG A 232 29.17 4.70 13.59
C ARG A 232 29.76 5.76 12.67
N GLU A 233 30.59 6.67 13.15
CA GLU A 233 31.28 7.68 12.33
C GLU A 233 32.64 7.20 11.81
N GLU A 234 33.34 6.32 12.54
CA GLU A 234 34.59 5.70 12.08
C GLU A 234 34.36 4.54 11.08
N LEU A 235 33.24 3.82 11.17
CA LEU A 235 32.87 2.72 10.25
C LEU A 235 32.61 3.17 8.81
N LEU A 236 32.38 4.45 8.57
CA LEU A 236 32.22 4.99 7.19
C LEU A 236 33.55 5.20 6.47
N LEU A 237 34.70 5.03 7.12
CA LEU A 237 36.03 5.25 6.54
C LEU A 237 36.84 3.98 6.25
N SER A 238 36.38 2.79 6.65
CA SER A 238 37.16 1.53 6.48
C SER A 238 36.43 0.41 5.74
N GLU A 239 35.77 0.69 4.61
CA GLU A 239 35.08 -0.33 3.79
C GLU A 239 35.99 -1.42 3.17
N LYS A 240 37.27 -1.48 3.47
CA LYS A 240 38.23 -2.37 2.79
C LYS A 240 38.76 -3.58 3.61
N GLU A 241 38.54 -3.66 4.89
CA GLU A 241 39.12 -4.75 5.71
C GLU A 241 38.12 -5.68 6.45
N GLU A 242 36.81 -5.48 6.28
CA GLU A 242 35.74 -6.14 7.06
C GLU A 242 35.21 -7.47 6.51
N LYS A 243 36.02 -8.27 5.84
CA LYS A 243 35.57 -9.62 5.41
C LYS A 243 35.79 -10.73 6.44
N ALA A 244 36.27 -10.43 7.63
CA ALA A 244 36.59 -11.45 8.64
C ALA A 244 36.14 -11.14 10.09
N ALA A 245 35.39 -10.05 10.32
CA ALA A 245 34.79 -9.85 11.64
C ALA A 245 33.63 -10.83 11.80
N THR A 246 33.81 -11.81 12.67
CA THR A 246 32.85 -12.84 13.00
C THR A 246 31.52 -12.22 13.41
N ARG A 247 30.40 -12.72 12.87
CA ARG A 247 28.99 -12.41 13.21
C ARG A 247 28.72 -12.37 14.73
N ASP A 248 29.68 -12.80 15.48
CA ASP A 248 29.64 -12.96 16.92
C ASP A 248 29.76 -11.67 17.73
N THR A 249 30.02 -10.51 17.12
CA THR A 249 30.22 -9.24 17.82
C THR A 249 29.16 -8.18 17.51
N ALA A 250 28.09 -8.51 16.78
CA ALA A 250 27.07 -7.54 16.42
C ALA A 250 26.28 -7.07 17.67
N TYR A 251 26.45 -5.80 18.01
CA TYR A 251 25.66 -5.12 19.04
C TYR A 251 24.19 -5.01 18.60
N ILE A 252 23.26 -5.45 19.43
CA ILE A 252 21.82 -5.28 19.22
C ILE A 252 21.37 -4.04 20.00
N PRO A 253 20.92 -2.96 19.33
CA PRO A 253 20.45 -1.78 20.02
C PRO A 253 19.23 -2.08 20.90
N PRO A 254 19.05 -1.38 22.03
CA PRO A 254 17.85 -1.52 22.85
C PRO A 254 16.58 -1.20 22.02
N HIS A 255 15.50 -1.88 22.32
CA HIS A 255 14.22 -1.76 21.60
C HIS A 255 14.28 -2.08 20.09
N ARG A 256 15.27 -2.88 19.64
CA ARG A 256 15.44 -3.23 18.22
C ARG A 256 14.21 -3.93 17.64
N LEU A 257 13.58 -4.82 18.40
CA LEU A 257 12.35 -5.50 17.99
C LEU A 257 11.23 -4.49 17.71
N LEU A 258 11.00 -3.56 18.62
CA LEU A 258 9.98 -2.52 18.47
C LEU A 258 10.27 -1.63 17.26
N THR A 259 11.54 -1.27 17.05
CA THR A 259 11.97 -0.47 15.90
C THR A 259 11.69 -1.20 14.59
N LEU A 260 12.00 -2.49 14.49
CA LEU A 260 11.75 -3.29 13.30
C LEU A 260 10.25 -3.48 13.04
N LEU A 261 9.46 -3.73 14.08
CA LEU A 261 8.00 -3.81 13.97
C LEU A 261 7.40 -2.47 13.53
N HIS A 262 7.87 -1.36 14.09
CA HIS A 262 7.42 -0.03 13.68
C HIS A 262 7.78 0.26 12.21
N GLN A 263 8.98 -0.10 11.75
CA GLN A 263 9.39 0.02 10.36
C GLN A 263 8.55 -0.89 9.44
N ALA A 264 8.27 -2.12 9.86
CA ALA A 264 7.41 -3.03 9.10
C ALA A 264 5.98 -2.49 8.97
N MET A 265 5.41 -1.96 10.06
CA MET A 265 4.09 -1.34 10.06
C MET A 265 4.05 -0.06 9.20
N ALA A 266 5.07 0.81 9.33
CA ALA A 266 5.19 2.00 8.49
C ALA A 266 5.28 1.62 7.00
N TYR A 267 6.06 0.59 6.66
CA TYR A 267 6.14 0.04 5.31
C TYR A 267 4.79 -0.48 4.83
N GLN A 268 4.08 -1.27 5.65
CA GLN A 268 2.74 -1.76 5.30
C GLN A 268 1.76 -0.61 5.03
N VAL A 269 1.80 0.45 5.84
CA VAL A 269 0.92 1.62 5.67
C VAL A 269 1.32 2.43 4.44
N GLU A 270 2.62 2.69 4.22
CA GLU A 270 3.13 3.51 3.12
C GLU A 270 2.95 2.82 1.76
N PHE A 271 3.20 1.52 1.69
CA PHE A 271 3.07 0.73 0.47
C PHE A 271 1.71 0.03 0.32
N ALA A 272 0.75 0.29 1.23
CA ALA A 272 -0.63 -0.14 1.04
C ALA A 272 -1.19 0.49 -0.25
N ARG A 273 -1.43 -0.32 -1.26
CA ARG A 273 -1.90 0.12 -2.59
C ARG A 273 -3.25 0.82 -2.57
N TYR A 274 -4.00 0.71 -1.47
CA TYR A 274 -5.36 1.25 -1.29
C TYR A 274 -5.49 1.99 0.03
N GLN A 275 -4.73 3.08 0.19
CA GLN A 275 -4.82 3.92 1.38
C GLN A 275 -6.15 4.67 1.40
N LYS A 276 -6.90 4.53 2.50
CA LYS A 276 -7.85 5.56 2.90
C LYS A 276 -7.06 6.85 3.19
N ARG A 277 -7.61 8.00 2.86
CA ARG A 277 -6.98 9.33 3.15
C ARG A 277 -6.61 9.55 4.63
N THR A 278 -7.13 8.75 5.53
CA THR A 278 -6.80 8.77 6.96
C THR A 278 -5.81 7.66 7.26
N VAL A 279 -4.66 8.02 7.82
CA VAL A 279 -3.67 7.05 8.33
C VAL A 279 -4.38 6.15 9.34
N PRO A 280 -4.37 4.82 9.18
CA PRO A 280 -5.02 3.92 10.12
C PRO A 280 -4.33 4.04 11.50
N VAL A 281 -5.13 4.15 12.56
CA VAL A 281 -4.62 4.03 13.92
C VAL A 281 -4.31 2.56 14.15
N VAL A 282 -3.03 2.23 14.33
CA VAL A 282 -2.57 0.87 14.61
C VAL A 282 -2.99 0.53 16.05
N SER A 283 -4.01 -0.31 16.20
CA SER A 283 -4.51 -0.77 17.50
C SER A 283 -4.00 -2.15 17.90
N THR A 284 -3.51 -2.96 16.96
CA THR A 284 -3.00 -4.30 17.18
C THR A 284 -1.97 -4.67 16.11
N LEU A 285 -0.99 -5.50 16.48
CA LEU A 285 -0.02 -6.07 15.54
C LEU A 285 -0.46 -7.43 14.96
N LEU A 286 -1.63 -7.92 15.39
CA LEU A 286 -2.14 -9.22 14.96
C LEU A 286 -2.83 -9.19 13.58
N HIS A 287 -3.02 -8.01 13.00
CA HIS A 287 -3.64 -7.82 11.70
C HIS A 287 -2.71 -7.08 10.75
N ASP A 288 -2.70 -7.49 9.50
CA ASP A 288 -1.98 -6.78 8.45
C ASP A 288 -2.70 -5.50 8.04
N TYR A 289 -1.98 -4.40 8.05
CA TYR A 289 -2.47 -3.08 7.60
C TYR A 289 -2.18 -2.81 6.12
N ALA A 290 -1.38 -3.66 5.48
CA ALA A 290 -1.10 -3.66 4.04
C ALA A 290 -2.17 -4.39 3.21
N GLY A 291 -3.24 -4.88 3.85
CA GLY A 291 -4.29 -5.61 3.17
C GLY A 291 -4.86 -4.81 2.00
N PHE A 292 -4.94 -5.44 0.84
CA PHE A 292 -5.76 -4.99 -0.28
C PHE A 292 -7.20 -4.83 0.22
N VAL A 293 -7.62 -3.60 0.46
CA VAL A 293 -9.00 -3.29 0.83
C VAL A 293 -9.83 -3.35 -0.45
N VAL A 294 -10.02 -4.56 -0.96
CA VAL A 294 -10.88 -4.81 -2.11
C VAL A 294 -12.27 -5.14 -1.57
N PRO A 295 -13.33 -4.56 -2.12
CA PRO A 295 -14.69 -4.90 -1.71
C PRO A 295 -14.91 -6.40 -1.74
N ASN A 296 -15.42 -6.97 -0.65
CA ASN A 296 -15.65 -8.40 -0.50
C ASN A 296 -17.11 -8.77 -0.20
N ARG A 297 -17.92 -7.79 0.20
CA ARG A 297 -19.29 -8.00 0.63
C ARG A 297 -20.26 -7.04 -0.06
N CYS A 298 -21.42 -7.55 -0.44
CA CYS A 298 -22.54 -6.71 -0.86
C CYS A 298 -23.14 -6.02 0.38
N ARG A 299 -22.95 -4.68 0.44
CA ARG A 299 -23.50 -3.85 1.50
C ARG A 299 -25.00 -3.67 1.35
N MET A 300 -25.45 -3.43 0.11
CA MET A 300 -26.82 -3.04 -0.16
C MET A 300 -27.22 -3.39 -1.61
N SER A 301 -28.50 -3.74 -1.79
CA SER A 301 -29.09 -3.97 -3.12
C SER A 301 -30.19 -2.92 -3.35
N LEU A 302 -29.97 -2.04 -4.33
CA LEU A 302 -30.92 -0.99 -4.72
C LEU A 302 -31.93 -1.57 -5.72
N ARG A 303 -33.17 -1.57 -5.34
CA ARG A 303 -34.26 -2.15 -6.14
C ARG A 303 -35.28 -1.09 -6.54
N GLY A 304 -35.77 -1.19 -7.77
CA GLY A 304 -36.78 -0.26 -8.27
C GLY A 304 -36.93 -0.30 -9.79
N HIS A 305 -35.83 -0.47 -10.55
CA HIS A 305 -35.94 -0.65 -12.00
C HIS A 305 -36.74 -1.91 -12.34
N THR A 306 -37.54 -1.83 -13.38
CA THR A 306 -38.42 -2.92 -13.81
C THR A 306 -37.77 -3.78 -14.89
N GLN A 307 -36.69 -3.31 -15.50
CA GLN A 307 -35.91 -3.99 -16.54
C GLN A 307 -34.40 -3.87 -16.26
N ASN A 308 -33.60 -4.41 -17.17
CA ASN A 308 -32.14 -4.46 -17.10
C ASN A 308 -31.53 -3.08 -16.86
N VAL A 309 -30.66 -2.94 -15.86
CA VAL A 309 -29.87 -1.75 -15.61
C VAL A 309 -28.58 -1.82 -16.41
N LYS A 310 -28.38 -0.93 -17.37
CA LYS A 310 -27.26 -0.96 -18.34
C LYS A 310 -26.03 -0.19 -17.88
N CYS A 311 -26.23 0.84 -17.06
CA CYS A 311 -25.16 1.74 -16.65
C CYS A 311 -25.39 2.27 -15.26
N VAL A 312 -24.29 2.58 -14.59
CA VAL A 312 -24.25 3.14 -13.24
C VAL A 312 -23.05 4.08 -13.12
N ARG A 313 -23.26 5.23 -12.45
CA ARG A 313 -22.21 6.21 -12.14
C ARG A 313 -22.49 6.88 -10.79
N PHE A 314 -21.43 7.23 -10.07
CA PHE A 314 -21.55 8.09 -8.90
C PHE A 314 -21.72 9.55 -9.32
N VAL A 315 -22.49 10.32 -8.57
CA VAL A 315 -22.77 11.73 -8.82
C VAL A 315 -21.92 12.55 -7.87
N GLY A 316 -21.02 13.36 -8.43
CA GLY A 316 -20.04 14.11 -7.64
C GLY A 316 -18.97 13.24 -7.00
N ASP A 317 -18.02 13.87 -6.32
CA ASP A 317 -16.88 13.20 -5.70
C ASP A 317 -17.21 12.60 -4.33
N ASP A 318 -18.22 13.13 -3.65
CA ASP A 318 -18.59 12.73 -2.29
C ASP A 318 -19.17 11.31 -2.21
N GLY A 319 -19.62 10.74 -3.35
CA GLY A 319 -20.16 9.38 -3.45
C GLY A 319 -21.50 9.17 -2.76
N ARG A 320 -22.16 10.23 -2.28
CA ARG A 320 -23.46 10.14 -1.59
C ARG A 320 -24.61 9.79 -2.51
N LYS A 321 -24.48 10.15 -3.78
CA LYS A 321 -25.52 9.91 -4.78
C LYS A 321 -25.01 9.01 -5.89
N LEU A 322 -25.89 8.18 -6.40
CA LEU A 322 -25.63 7.27 -7.52
C LEU A 322 -26.72 7.42 -8.56
N VAL A 323 -26.35 7.40 -9.83
CA VAL A 323 -27.29 7.42 -10.95
C VAL A 323 -27.22 6.10 -11.71
N SER A 324 -28.36 5.58 -12.11
CA SER A 324 -28.50 4.39 -12.93
C SER A 324 -29.43 4.62 -14.12
N GLY A 325 -29.09 3.99 -15.25
CA GLY A 325 -29.91 4.03 -16.47
C GLY A 325 -30.35 2.61 -16.85
N SER A 326 -31.62 2.46 -17.23
CA SER A 326 -32.22 1.16 -17.47
C SER A 326 -32.93 1.07 -18.81
N SER A 327 -33.19 -0.16 -19.22
CA SER A 327 -34.03 -0.50 -20.35
C SER A 327 -35.50 -0.16 -20.15
N ASP A 328 -35.92 0.15 -18.91
CA ASP A 328 -37.26 0.64 -18.58
C ASP A 328 -37.49 2.11 -18.96
N CYS A 329 -36.54 2.74 -19.68
CA CYS A 329 -36.57 4.11 -20.15
C CYS A 329 -36.45 5.17 -19.04
N THR A 330 -36.14 4.76 -17.82
CA THR A 330 -35.98 5.68 -16.68
C THR A 330 -34.52 5.79 -16.25
N VAL A 331 -34.15 6.99 -15.77
CA VAL A 331 -32.93 7.24 -15.02
C VAL A 331 -33.33 7.36 -13.55
N ARG A 332 -32.63 6.68 -12.66
CA ARG A 332 -32.89 6.76 -11.22
C ARG A 332 -31.72 7.33 -10.47
N LEU A 333 -32.04 8.19 -9.50
CA LEU A 333 -31.10 8.76 -8.58
C LEU A 333 -31.28 8.08 -7.21
N TRP A 334 -30.17 7.63 -6.62
CA TRP A 334 -30.16 6.87 -5.37
C TRP A 334 -29.27 7.54 -4.34
N ASP A 335 -29.67 7.47 -3.09
CA ASP A 335 -28.81 7.75 -1.95
C ASP A 335 -28.03 6.50 -1.57
N THR A 336 -26.70 6.57 -1.57
CA THR A 336 -25.82 5.44 -1.29
C THR A 336 -25.79 5.03 0.18
N ASN A 337 -26.19 5.90 1.10
CA ASN A 337 -26.21 5.62 2.52
C ASN A 337 -27.50 4.91 2.95
N THR A 338 -28.63 5.42 2.49
CA THR A 338 -29.96 4.90 2.84
C THR A 338 -30.44 3.81 1.88
N GLY A 339 -29.94 3.80 0.63
CA GLY A 339 -30.44 2.94 -0.44
C GLY A 339 -31.77 3.37 -1.02
N ALA A 340 -32.28 4.52 -0.62
CA ALA A 340 -33.55 5.04 -1.11
C ALA A 340 -33.41 5.61 -2.53
N CYS A 341 -34.48 5.49 -3.32
CA CYS A 341 -34.57 6.14 -4.62
C CYS A 341 -35.03 7.59 -4.42
N ASP A 342 -34.12 8.54 -4.58
CA ASP A 342 -34.39 9.98 -4.40
C ASP A 342 -35.25 10.57 -5.51
N ALA A 343 -35.10 10.07 -6.75
CA ALA A 343 -35.86 10.52 -7.89
C ALA A 343 -35.89 9.47 -9.00
N VAL A 344 -37.00 9.49 -9.74
CA VAL A 344 -37.16 8.80 -11.01
C VAL A 344 -37.28 9.88 -12.09
N LEU A 345 -36.30 9.92 -13.01
CA LEU A 345 -36.24 10.89 -14.10
C LEU A 345 -36.84 10.24 -15.35
N GLU A 346 -38.03 10.65 -15.68
CA GLU A 346 -38.80 10.11 -16.80
C GLU A 346 -38.79 11.09 -18.01
N GLY A 347 -38.86 10.51 -19.21
CA GLY A 347 -38.93 11.33 -20.43
C GLY A 347 -38.34 10.65 -21.65
N HIS A 348 -37.36 9.75 -21.52
CA HIS A 348 -36.85 8.99 -22.67
C HIS A 348 -37.93 8.08 -23.25
N GLY A 349 -38.00 8.02 -24.57
CA GLY A 349 -38.95 7.16 -25.29
C GLY A 349 -38.49 5.73 -25.49
N SER A 350 -37.22 5.39 -25.14
CA SER A 350 -36.65 4.07 -25.32
C SER A 350 -35.55 3.83 -24.29
N ARG A 351 -34.98 2.60 -24.32
CA ARG A 351 -33.94 2.13 -23.37
C ARG A 351 -32.74 3.09 -23.28
N ILE A 352 -32.20 3.22 -22.09
CA ILE A 352 -31.00 3.98 -21.81
C ILE A 352 -29.78 3.09 -21.93
N TRP A 353 -28.76 3.56 -22.67
CA TRP A 353 -27.51 2.86 -22.87
C TRP A 353 -26.40 3.31 -21.95
N ASP A 354 -26.36 4.62 -21.68
CA ASP A 354 -25.30 5.21 -20.88
C ASP A 354 -25.80 6.37 -20.03
N VAL A 355 -25.17 6.55 -18.88
CA VAL A 355 -25.34 7.74 -18.04
C VAL A 355 -23.99 8.26 -17.62
N ASP A 356 -23.87 9.56 -17.48
CA ASP A 356 -22.72 10.22 -16.91
C ASP A 356 -23.16 11.33 -15.97
N ALA A 357 -22.34 11.67 -15.00
CA ALA A 357 -22.58 12.73 -14.04
C ALA A 357 -21.46 13.77 -14.13
N SER A 358 -21.82 15.04 -14.01
CA SER A 358 -20.83 16.12 -13.92
C SER A 358 -20.01 15.97 -12.64
N HIS A 359 -18.76 16.39 -12.68
CA HIS A 359 -17.82 16.32 -11.55
C HIS A 359 -18.31 17.13 -10.34
N THR A 360 -18.99 18.25 -10.60
CA THR A 360 -19.66 19.05 -9.55
C THR A 360 -20.87 18.35 -8.93
N GLY A 361 -21.41 17.29 -9.57
CA GLY A 361 -22.63 16.64 -9.13
C GLY A 361 -23.92 17.41 -9.44
N ALA A 362 -23.86 18.50 -10.21
CA ALA A 362 -25.04 19.31 -10.54
C ALA A 362 -25.86 18.75 -11.69
N TRP A 363 -25.22 18.07 -12.65
CA TRP A 363 -25.82 17.63 -13.89
C TRP A 363 -25.63 16.13 -14.13
N ILE A 364 -26.64 15.51 -14.74
CA ILE A 364 -26.61 14.13 -15.24
C ILE A 364 -26.92 14.17 -16.74
N ALA A 365 -26.15 13.44 -17.54
CA ALA A 365 -26.42 13.17 -18.94
C ALA A 365 -26.88 11.72 -19.11
N SER A 366 -27.88 11.47 -19.96
CA SER A 366 -28.35 10.12 -20.27
C SER A 366 -28.49 9.94 -21.78
N ALA A 367 -27.89 8.86 -22.31
CA ALA A 367 -27.94 8.52 -23.75
C ALA A 367 -28.91 7.34 -23.97
N SER A 368 -29.78 7.50 -25.00
CA SER A 368 -30.87 6.57 -25.24
C SER A 368 -30.96 6.07 -26.68
N SER A 369 -31.65 4.94 -26.87
CA SER A 369 -32.09 4.45 -28.18
C SER A 369 -33.12 5.34 -28.88
N ASP A 370 -33.68 6.36 -28.23
CA ASP A 370 -34.57 7.33 -28.83
C ASP A 370 -33.84 8.39 -29.67
N SER A 371 -32.55 8.19 -29.95
CA SER A 371 -31.67 9.09 -30.68
C SER A 371 -31.42 10.44 -29.98
N THR A 372 -31.67 10.50 -28.67
CA THR A 372 -31.45 11.71 -27.88
C THR A 372 -30.51 11.48 -26.73
N VAL A 373 -29.85 12.57 -26.31
CA VAL A 373 -29.21 12.68 -25.00
C VAL A 373 -29.95 13.74 -24.22
N ARG A 374 -30.31 13.43 -22.99
CA ARG A 374 -30.96 14.38 -22.08
C ARG A 374 -30.06 14.78 -20.96
N LEU A 375 -30.11 16.05 -20.60
CA LEU A 375 -29.47 16.64 -19.45
C LEU A 375 -30.50 16.87 -18.38
N TRP A 376 -30.15 16.45 -17.14
CA TRP A 376 -31.01 16.56 -15.98
C TRP A 376 -30.28 17.33 -14.88
N ASN A 377 -30.98 18.24 -14.25
CA ASN A 377 -30.47 18.91 -13.07
C ASN A 377 -30.73 18.03 -11.83
N VAL A 378 -29.69 17.77 -11.03
CA VAL A 378 -29.75 16.86 -9.87
C VAL A 378 -30.59 17.47 -8.75
N GLU A 379 -30.56 18.77 -8.56
CA GLU A 379 -31.27 19.47 -7.49
C GLU A 379 -32.75 19.61 -7.79
N SER A 380 -33.09 20.18 -8.98
CA SER A 380 -34.48 20.33 -9.37
C SER A 380 -35.14 19.04 -9.84
N LYS A 381 -34.38 18.01 -10.20
CA LYS A 381 -34.84 16.71 -10.72
C LYS A 381 -35.63 16.83 -12.03
N LEU A 382 -35.44 17.94 -12.78
CA LEU A 382 -36.14 18.24 -14.02
C LEU A 382 -35.20 18.12 -15.24
N PRO A 383 -35.72 17.76 -16.43
CA PRO A 383 -34.94 17.81 -17.64
C PRO A 383 -34.63 19.28 -17.99
N HIS A 384 -33.39 19.55 -18.31
CA HIS A 384 -32.91 20.87 -18.69
C HIS A 384 -32.76 21.01 -20.20
N LEU A 385 -32.11 20.06 -20.85
CA LEU A 385 -31.79 20.12 -22.28
C LEU A 385 -31.97 18.74 -22.92
N THR A 386 -32.47 18.74 -24.17
CA THR A 386 -32.56 17.55 -25.01
C THR A 386 -31.76 17.73 -26.28
N LEU A 387 -30.67 16.96 -26.40
CA LEU A 387 -29.78 16.99 -27.57
C LEU A 387 -30.20 15.89 -28.55
N ARG A 388 -30.42 16.23 -29.80
CA ARG A 388 -30.70 15.26 -30.86
C ARG A 388 -29.40 14.83 -31.53
N CYS A 389 -29.08 13.53 -31.45
CA CYS A 389 -27.78 12.95 -31.82
C CYS A 389 -27.82 12.22 -33.17
N GLY A 390 -28.60 12.70 -34.11
CA GLY A 390 -28.65 12.13 -35.43
C GLY A 390 -29.65 10.98 -35.55
N PHE A 391 -29.22 9.81 -36.06
CA PHE A 391 -30.07 8.68 -36.38
C PHE A 391 -29.65 7.43 -35.62
N GLY A 392 -30.61 6.78 -35.00
CA GLY A 392 -30.41 5.51 -34.30
C GLY A 392 -29.95 5.64 -32.84
N ASP A 393 -29.53 4.53 -32.28
CA ASP A 393 -29.15 4.41 -30.87
C ASP A 393 -27.93 5.30 -30.52
N VAL A 394 -28.01 6.04 -29.43
CA VAL A 394 -26.85 6.71 -28.81
C VAL A 394 -26.32 5.81 -27.72
N TYR A 395 -25.08 5.32 -27.90
CA TYR A 395 -24.48 4.32 -27.00
C TYR A 395 -23.68 4.91 -25.85
N CYS A 396 -23.16 6.10 -25.99
CA CYS A 396 -22.34 6.75 -24.97
C CYS A 396 -22.54 8.26 -24.91
N CYS A 397 -22.39 8.79 -23.70
CA CYS A 397 -22.29 10.23 -23.44
C CYS A 397 -21.29 10.46 -22.31
N ARG A 398 -20.43 11.49 -22.40
CA ARG A 398 -19.46 11.89 -21.38
C ARG A 398 -19.30 13.39 -21.33
N PHE A 399 -19.27 13.91 -20.10
CA PHE A 399 -18.93 15.31 -19.86
C PHE A 399 -17.44 15.55 -20.13
N SER A 400 -17.12 16.74 -20.62
CA SER A 400 -15.74 17.24 -20.63
C SER A 400 -15.28 17.57 -19.22
N PRO A 401 -13.96 17.57 -18.95
CA PRO A 401 -13.42 17.89 -17.62
C PRO A 401 -13.81 19.30 -17.14
N ASP A 402 -13.95 20.25 -18.03
CA ASP A 402 -14.41 21.63 -17.78
C ASP A 402 -15.95 21.77 -17.65
N GLN A 403 -16.69 20.66 -17.92
CA GLN A 403 -18.14 20.56 -17.84
C GLN A 403 -18.91 21.48 -18.79
N GLY A 404 -18.21 22.19 -19.67
CA GLY A 404 -18.84 23.05 -20.69
C GLY A 404 -19.31 22.27 -21.92
N GLN A 405 -18.79 21.06 -22.13
CA GLN A 405 -19.03 20.27 -23.32
C GLN A 405 -19.47 18.84 -23.01
N LEU A 406 -20.10 18.19 -23.97
CA LEU A 406 -20.51 16.80 -23.92
C LEU A 406 -20.13 16.06 -25.20
N VAL A 407 -19.42 14.96 -25.10
CA VAL A 407 -19.17 14.07 -26.25
C VAL A 407 -20.20 12.94 -26.28
N THR A 408 -20.68 12.62 -27.49
CA THR A 408 -21.63 11.54 -27.74
C THR A 408 -21.16 10.64 -28.88
N GLY A 409 -21.50 9.36 -28.81
CA GLY A 409 -21.26 8.41 -29.88
C GLY A 409 -22.40 7.41 -30.01
N GLY A 410 -22.68 6.96 -31.22
CA GLY A 410 -23.83 6.10 -31.46
C GLY A 410 -23.72 5.19 -32.67
N TYR A 411 -24.89 4.67 -33.08
CA TYR A 411 -25.06 3.76 -34.22
C TYR A 411 -24.67 4.38 -35.55
N ASP A 412 -24.85 5.70 -35.71
CA ASP A 412 -24.58 6.46 -36.92
C ASP A 412 -23.08 6.66 -37.24
N LYS A 413 -22.18 6.03 -36.47
CA LYS A 413 -20.72 6.03 -36.66
C LYS A 413 -20.04 7.38 -36.40
N LEU A 414 -20.79 8.39 -36.01
CA LEU A 414 -20.27 9.71 -35.76
C LEU A 414 -20.08 9.98 -34.27
N VAL A 415 -18.99 10.59 -33.96
CA VAL A 415 -18.76 11.20 -32.65
C VAL A 415 -19.09 12.67 -32.74
N ARG A 416 -19.88 13.20 -31.82
CA ARG A 416 -20.29 14.61 -31.78
C ARG A 416 -19.89 15.23 -30.47
N LEU A 417 -19.44 16.45 -30.57
CA LEU A 417 -19.17 17.33 -29.44
C LEU A 417 -20.23 18.41 -29.39
N TYR A 418 -20.90 18.51 -28.26
CA TYR A 418 -21.91 19.52 -27.99
C TYR A 418 -21.38 20.54 -27.00
N ASP A 419 -21.72 21.82 -27.25
CA ASP A 419 -21.63 22.85 -26.24
C ASP A 419 -22.90 22.84 -25.39
N LEU A 420 -22.77 22.75 -24.06
CA LEU A 420 -23.92 22.63 -23.18
C LEU A 420 -24.65 23.95 -22.94
N ALA A 421 -23.96 25.08 -23.11
CA ALA A 421 -24.56 26.38 -22.95
C ALA A 421 -25.53 26.72 -24.12
N SER A 422 -25.11 26.41 -25.34
CA SER A 422 -25.92 26.67 -26.55
C SER A 422 -26.79 25.47 -26.97
N GLY A 423 -26.47 24.26 -26.50
CA GLY A 423 -27.14 23.03 -26.94
C GLY A 423 -26.82 22.63 -28.39
N THR A 424 -25.82 23.24 -29.02
CA THR A 424 -25.47 23.02 -30.42
C THR A 424 -24.27 22.11 -30.61
N VAL A 425 -24.18 21.45 -31.76
CA VAL A 425 -23.01 20.63 -32.12
C VAL A 425 -21.86 21.57 -32.49
N THR A 426 -20.82 21.55 -31.69
CA THR A 426 -19.58 22.27 -31.92
C THR A 426 -18.72 21.59 -32.98
N ARG A 427 -18.61 20.25 -32.90
CA ARG A 427 -17.80 19.46 -33.84
C ARG A 427 -18.37 18.07 -34.07
N MET A 428 -18.01 17.52 -35.25
CA MET A 428 -18.27 16.15 -35.64
C MET A 428 -16.94 15.49 -36.02
N PHE A 429 -16.75 14.23 -35.60
CA PHE A 429 -15.54 13.47 -35.85
C PHE A 429 -15.91 12.25 -36.71
N PRO A 430 -15.82 12.33 -38.03
CA PRO A 430 -16.09 11.24 -38.92
C PRO A 430 -14.86 10.31 -39.05
N GLY A 431 -15.09 9.01 -39.24
CA GLY A 431 -14.00 8.09 -39.56
C GLY A 431 -14.22 6.65 -39.09
N HIS A 432 -14.96 6.41 -38.01
CA HIS A 432 -15.31 5.04 -37.63
C HIS A 432 -16.17 4.36 -38.72
N GLN A 433 -15.90 3.07 -38.94
CA GLN A 433 -16.62 2.30 -39.98
C GLN A 433 -17.94 1.71 -39.46
N LEU A 434 -18.04 1.50 -38.15
CA LEU A 434 -19.24 0.98 -37.47
C LEU A 434 -19.56 1.84 -36.25
N GLY A 435 -20.67 1.53 -35.59
CA GLY A 435 -21.18 2.33 -34.45
C GLY A 435 -20.16 2.50 -33.34
N VAL A 436 -20.12 3.69 -32.77
CA VAL A 436 -19.24 4.08 -31.66
C VAL A 436 -19.87 3.65 -30.32
N SER A 437 -19.25 2.75 -29.63
CA SER A 437 -19.77 2.15 -28.39
C SER A 437 -19.41 2.94 -27.13
N SER A 438 -18.26 3.63 -27.14
CA SER A 438 -17.75 4.38 -25.99
C SER A 438 -16.90 5.55 -26.44
N ALA A 439 -16.97 6.66 -25.71
CA ALA A 439 -16.14 7.85 -25.88
C ALA A 439 -15.73 8.38 -24.53
N VAL A 440 -14.52 8.91 -24.39
CA VAL A 440 -14.01 9.53 -23.16
C VAL A 440 -13.06 10.68 -23.50
N PHE A 441 -13.07 11.73 -22.68
CA PHE A 441 -12.09 12.82 -22.76
C PHE A 441 -10.79 12.44 -22.05
N SER A 442 -9.69 13.03 -22.51
CA SER A 442 -8.48 13.12 -21.70
C SER A 442 -8.72 14.03 -20.49
N PRO A 443 -7.99 13.85 -19.38
CA PRO A 443 -8.14 14.72 -18.20
C PRO A 443 -7.91 16.21 -18.48
N GLN A 444 -7.11 16.52 -19.50
CA GLN A 444 -6.86 17.89 -19.96
C GLN A 444 -7.92 18.42 -20.95
N GLY A 445 -8.87 17.59 -21.38
CA GLY A 445 -9.89 17.95 -22.36
C GLY A 445 -9.40 18.11 -23.81
N SER A 446 -8.10 17.97 -24.07
CA SER A 446 -7.49 18.19 -25.39
C SER A 446 -7.72 17.06 -26.40
N LEU A 447 -7.91 15.82 -25.89
CA LEU A 447 -8.11 14.62 -26.70
C LEU A 447 -9.41 13.91 -26.32
N ILE A 448 -10.01 13.26 -27.29
CA ILE A 448 -11.13 12.34 -27.13
C ILE A 448 -10.67 10.96 -27.60
N ALA A 449 -10.81 9.94 -26.75
CA ALA A 449 -10.61 8.56 -27.14
C ALA A 449 -11.95 7.87 -27.35
N THR A 450 -12.09 7.15 -28.46
CA THR A 450 -13.34 6.47 -28.84
C THR A 450 -13.10 5.02 -29.20
N GLY A 451 -13.97 4.15 -28.73
CA GLY A 451 -14.00 2.74 -29.11
C GLY A 451 -15.24 2.43 -29.93
N ALA A 452 -15.08 1.62 -30.96
CA ALA A 452 -16.18 1.30 -31.85
C ALA A 452 -16.30 -0.21 -32.14
N LYS A 453 -17.43 -0.57 -32.72
CA LYS A 453 -17.70 -1.94 -33.19
C LYS A 453 -16.77 -2.38 -34.33
N ASP A 454 -16.06 -1.44 -34.97
CA ASP A 454 -15.05 -1.71 -36.00
C ASP A 454 -13.72 -2.22 -35.44
N THR A 455 -13.69 -2.64 -34.16
CA THR A 455 -12.53 -3.18 -33.43
C THR A 455 -11.41 -2.19 -33.17
N SER A 456 -11.56 -0.93 -33.61
CA SER A 456 -10.54 0.10 -33.46
C SER A 456 -10.83 1.03 -32.29
N VAL A 457 -9.76 1.56 -31.71
CA VAL A 457 -9.78 2.70 -30.78
C VAL A 457 -9.14 3.88 -31.49
N ARG A 458 -9.82 5.04 -31.53
CA ARG A 458 -9.33 6.23 -32.20
C ARG A 458 -9.17 7.39 -31.22
N PHE A 459 -8.16 8.21 -31.48
CA PHE A 459 -7.91 9.46 -30.76
C PHE A 459 -8.18 10.65 -31.67
N TRP A 460 -8.89 11.60 -31.13
CA TRP A 460 -9.29 12.81 -31.84
C TRP A 460 -8.78 14.01 -31.06
N ASP A 461 -8.23 14.96 -31.78
CA ASP A 461 -7.95 16.27 -31.22
C ASP A 461 -9.24 17.08 -31.12
N THR A 462 -9.55 17.54 -29.92
CA THR A 462 -10.81 18.26 -29.63
C THR A 462 -10.93 19.56 -30.41
N LEU A 463 -9.80 20.26 -30.63
CA LEU A 463 -9.78 21.56 -31.30
C LEU A 463 -9.86 21.46 -32.82
N SER A 464 -9.03 20.61 -33.44
CA SER A 464 -8.98 20.46 -34.88
C SER A 464 -10.06 19.53 -35.44
N GLY A 465 -10.54 18.59 -34.66
CA GLY A 465 -11.46 17.53 -35.09
C GLY A 465 -10.81 16.40 -35.88
N VAL A 466 -9.48 16.39 -35.99
CA VAL A 466 -8.73 15.42 -36.77
C VAL A 466 -8.46 14.17 -35.95
N CYS A 467 -8.51 12.99 -36.59
CA CYS A 467 -8.07 11.74 -35.98
C CYS A 467 -6.54 11.76 -35.91
N VAL A 468 -6.01 11.89 -34.68
CA VAL A 468 -4.57 11.93 -34.42
C VAL A 468 -3.97 10.55 -34.58
N ARG A 469 -4.69 9.51 -34.08
CA ARG A 469 -4.18 8.16 -34.10
C ARG A 469 -5.28 7.11 -34.00
N THR A 470 -4.98 5.92 -34.53
CA THR A 470 -5.82 4.72 -34.42
C THR A 470 -4.99 3.61 -33.78
N LEU A 471 -5.52 2.98 -32.73
CA LEU A 471 -4.93 1.79 -32.13
C LEU A 471 -5.63 0.53 -32.68
N PRO A 472 -4.95 -0.27 -33.47
CA PRO A 472 -5.38 -1.62 -33.79
C PRO A 472 -4.97 -2.57 -32.65
N GLY A 473 -5.72 -3.60 -32.39
CA GLY A 473 -5.24 -4.60 -31.41
C GLY A 473 -6.33 -5.52 -30.90
N HIS A 474 -7.56 -5.08 -30.79
CA HIS A 474 -8.66 -5.96 -30.44
C HIS A 474 -9.09 -6.80 -31.64
N LEU A 475 -9.49 -8.07 -31.35
CA LEU A 475 -10.03 -8.99 -32.36
C LEU A 475 -11.56 -8.95 -32.43
N GLY A 476 -12.21 -8.33 -31.45
CA GLY A 476 -13.66 -8.16 -31.36
C GLY A 476 -14.04 -6.69 -31.21
N GLU A 477 -15.35 -6.42 -31.26
CA GLU A 477 -15.90 -5.09 -31.05
C GLU A 477 -15.42 -4.48 -29.72
N VAL A 478 -14.97 -3.25 -29.73
CA VAL A 478 -14.65 -2.51 -28.50
C VAL A 478 -15.95 -2.10 -27.82
N THR A 479 -16.13 -2.48 -26.56
CA THR A 479 -17.36 -2.21 -25.80
C THR A 479 -17.24 -1.01 -24.86
N SER A 480 -16.04 -0.74 -24.36
CA SER A 480 -15.77 0.39 -23.45
C SER A 480 -14.34 0.88 -23.60
N VAL A 481 -14.20 2.18 -23.39
CA VAL A 481 -12.91 2.89 -23.33
C VAL A 481 -12.96 3.79 -22.10
N GLU A 482 -11.91 3.77 -21.29
CA GLU A 482 -11.77 4.65 -20.13
C GLU A 482 -10.32 5.10 -19.99
N MET A 483 -10.10 6.35 -19.60
CA MET A 483 -8.77 6.93 -19.41
C MET A 483 -8.48 7.08 -17.91
N SER A 484 -7.25 6.84 -17.52
CA SER A 484 -6.81 7.09 -16.14
C SER A 484 -6.82 8.57 -15.81
N ASP A 485 -6.98 8.94 -14.55
CA ASP A 485 -7.05 10.35 -14.11
C ASP A 485 -5.78 11.14 -14.40
N ASP A 486 -4.63 10.46 -14.46
CA ASP A 486 -3.35 11.07 -14.84
C ASP A 486 -3.16 11.19 -16.36
N GLY A 487 -4.07 10.64 -17.17
CA GLY A 487 -4.01 10.63 -18.63
C GLY A 487 -2.90 9.75 -19.22
N ARG A 488 -2.20 8.94 -18.40
CA ARG A 488 -1.08 8.13 -18.88
C ARG A 488 -1.49 6.76 -19.40
N GLN A 489 -2.64 6.27 -18.97
CA GLN A 489 -3.12 4.93 -19.30
C GLN A 489 -4.51 4.99 -19.91
N LEU A 490 -4.75 4.08 -20.83
CA LEU A 490 -6.06 3.84 -21.43
C LEU A 490 -6.48 2.40 -21.16
N LEU A 491 -7.69 2.20 -20.68
CA LEU A 491 -8.30 0.90 -20.47
C LEU A 491 -9.37 0.67 -21.55
N THR A 492 -9.30 -0.47 -22.21
CA THR A 492 -10.26 -0.85 -23.26
C THR A 492 -10.85 -2.22 -23.00
N SER A 493 -12.15 -2.38 -23.21
CA SER A 493 -12.86 -3.65 -23.14
C SER A 493 -13.32 -4.08 -24.53
N SER A 494 -13.30 -5.38 -24.82
CA SER A 494 -13.71 -5.91 -26.10
C SER A 494 -14.43 -7.24 -25.99
N LYS A 495 -15.23 -7.57 -27.00
CA LYS A 495 -15.88 -8.87 -27.18
C LYS A 495 -14.92 -10.01 -27.52
N ASP A 496 -13.61 -9.76 -27.53
CA ASP A 496 -12.58 -10.78 -27.61
C ASP A 496 -12.26 -11.42 -26.22
N ASN A 497 -13.13 -11.23 -25.23
CA ASN A 497 -12.96 -11.69 -23.84
C ASN A 497 -11.69 -11.15 -23.21
N SER A 498 -11.29 -9.94 -23.54
CA SER A 498 -10.15 -9.31 -22.88
C SER A 498 -10.36 -7.83 -22.63
N HIS A 499 -9.82 -7.38 -21.51
CA HIS A 499 -9.55 -5.97 -21.30
C HIS A 499 -8.07 -5.74 -21.55
N ARG A 500 -7.73 -4.59 -22.10
CA ARG A 500 -6.34 -4.20 -22.35
C ARG A 500 -6.04 -2.85 -21.73
N LEU A 501 -4.91 -2.79 -21.08
CA LEU A 501 -4.32 -1.56 -20.56
C LEU A 501 -3.24 -1.09 -21.55
N TRP A 502 -3.28 0.16 -21.92
CA TRP A 502 -2.36 0.78 -22.87
C TRP A 502 -1.59 1.91 -22.22
N ASP A 503 -0.33 2.03 -22.56
CA ASP A 503 0.47 3.22 -22.25
C ASP A 503 0.19 4.30 -23.32
N MET A 504 -0.29 5.45 -22.89
CA MET A 504 -0.65 6.57 -23.79
C MET A 504 0.58 7.24 -24.42
N ARG A 505 1.75 7.16 -23.80
CA ARG A 505 2.99 7.75 -24.33
C ARG A 505 3.57 6.91 -25.47
N MET A 506 3.66 5.61 -25.24
CA MET A 506 4.25 4.65 -26.17
C MET A 506 3.20 4.02 -27.10
N LEU A 507 1.90 4.16 -26.78
CA LEU A 507 0.77 3.55 -27.47
C LEU A 507 0.92 2.05 -27.69
N ARG A 508 1.47 1.38 -26.67
CA ARG A 508 1.65 -0.07 -26.64
C ARG A 508 0.79 -0.70 -25.54
N PRO A 509 0.31 -1.93 -25.73
CA PRO A 509 -0.38 -2.64 -24.67
C PRO A 509 0.60 -2.95 -23.53
N LEU A 510 0.24 -2.55 -22.29
CA LEU A 510 0.97 -2.88 -21.07
C LEU A 510 0.55 -4.26 -20.56
N GLN A 511 -0.78 -4.48 -20.47
CA GLN A 511 -1.33 -5.68 -19.86
C GLN A 511 -2.62 -6.12 -20.57
N ARG A 512 -2.91 -7.42 -20.50
CA ARG A 512 -4.14 -8.03 -20.99
C ARG A 512 -4.80 -8.83 -19.87
N PHE A 513 -6.03 -8.45 -19.50
CA PHE A 513 -6.81 -9.09 -18.45
C PHE A 513 -7.80 -10.07 -19.06
N LYS A 514 -7.89 -11.27 -18.48
CA LYS A 514 -8.74 -12.37 -18.92
C LYS A 514 -9.51 -12.97 -17.75
N GLY A 515 -10.45 -13.84 -18.04
CA GLY A 515 -11.24 -14.60 -17.07
C GLY A 515 -12.73 -14.27 -17.09
N HIS A 516 -13.10 -13.03 -17.43
CA HIS A 516 -14.48 -12.62 -17.64
C HIS A 516 -15.01 -13.07 -19.00
N GLN A 517 -16.33 -13.08 -19.16
CA GLN A 517 -17.02 -13.36 -20.40
C GLN A 517 -17.65 -12.08 -20.97
N ASN A 518 -17.37 -11.81 -22.26
CA ASN A 518 -17.92 -10.69 -23.01
C ASN A 518 -17.99 -11.08 -24.51
N THR A 519 -18.89 -12.00 -24.86
CA THR A 519 -18.99 -12.55 -26.22
C THR A 519 -20.31 -12.24 -26.88
N SER A 520 -21.35 -11.91 -26.11
CA SER A 520 -22.69 -11.74 -26.63
C SER A 520 -22.95 -10.31 -27.14
N LYS A 521 -24.20 -10.00 -27.41
CA LYS A 521 -24.62 -8.66 -27.89
C LYS A 521 -24.54 -7.56 -26.82
N ASN A 522 -24.10 -7.88 -25.61
CA ASN A 522 -24.04 -6.97 -24.48
C ASN A 522 -22.84 -6.02 -24.56
N PHE A 523 -22.97 -4.87 -23.95
CA PHE A 523 -21.85 -3.95 -23.74
C PHE A 523 -21.40 -4.06 -22.30
N ILE A 524 -20.35 -4.85 -22.08
CA ILE A 524 -19.69 -4.93 -20.78
C ILE A 524 -18.67 -3.80 -20.68
N ARG A 525 -18.73 -3.05 -19.59
CA ARG A 525 -17.85 -1.92 -19.34
C ARG A 525 -16.85 -2.24 -18.25
N CYS A 526 -15.62 -1.81 -18.46
CA CYS A 526 -14.57 -1.82 -17.46
C CYS A 526 -14.28 -0.40 -16.98
N THR A 527 -13.81 -0.26 -15.74
CA THR A 527 -13.50 1.04 -15.13
C THR A 527 -12.25 0.94 -14.26
N PHE A 528 -11.55 2.06 -14.12
CA PHE A 528 -10.51 2.21 -13.10
C PHE A 528 -11.18 2.42 -11.73
N ALA A 529 -10.92 1.51 -10.79
CA ALA A 529 -11.39 1.69 -9.42
C ALA A 529 -10.37 2.51 -8.59
N HIS A 530 -9.09 2.24 -8.81
CA HIS A 530 -7.96 2.95 -8.19
C HIS A 530 -6.85 3.03 -9.24
N PRO A 531 -5.81 3.89 -9.11
CA PRO A 531 -4.70 3.88 -10.05
C PRO A 531 -4.10 2.51 -10.36
N SER A 532 -4.24 1.54 -9.47
CA SER A 532 -3.74 0.17 -9.64
C SER A 532 -4.80 -0.93 -9.71
N LEU A 533 -6.11 -0.60 -9.66
CA LEU A 533 -7.21 -1.58 -9.67
C LEU A 533 -8.15 -1.34 -10.85
N ILE A 534 -8.49 -2.42 -11.55
CA ILE A 534 -9.44 -2.43 -12.66
C ILE A 534 -10.63 -3.31 -12.26
N VAL A 535 -11.83 -2.83 -12.58
CA VAL A 535 -13.08 -3.54 -12.31
C VAL A 535 -13.91 -3.66 -13.57
N SER A 536 -14.56 -4.79 -13.77
CA SER A 536 -15.49 -5.01 -14.88
C SER A 536 -16.64 -5.92 -14.47
N GLY A 537 -17.78 -5.70 -15.11
CA GLY A 537 -18.83 -6.71 -15.14
C GLY A 537 -18.46 -7.90 -16.03
N SER A 538 -19.34 -8.90 -16.05
CA SER A 538 -19.19 -10.08 -16.87
C SER A 538 -20.54 -10.71 -17.21
N GLU A 539 -20.61 -11.46 -18.32
CA GLU A 539 -21.81 -12.19 -18.74
C GLU A 539 -22.11 -13.42 -17.86
N ASP A 540 -21.16 -13.85 -17.02
CA ASP A 540 -21.33 -14.93 -16.06
C ASP A 540 -21.99 -14.51 -14.72
N GLY A 541 -22.35 -13.23 -14.60
CA GLY A 541 -23.00 -12.69 -13.40
C GLY A 541 -22.06 -12.28 -12.28
N LEU A 542 -20.76 -12.26 -12.53
CA LEU A 542 -19.73 -11.88 -11.58
C LEU A 542 -19.21 -10.48 -11.86
N VAL A 543 -18.73 -9.81 -10.83
CA VAL A 543 -17.89 -8.63 -10.95
C VAL A 543 -16.46 -9.06 -10.74
N TYR A 544 -15.60 -8.77 -11.72
CA TYR A 544 -14.20 -9.11 -11.69
C TYR A 544 -13.34 -7.91 -11.33
N MET A 545 -12.30 -8.16 -10.54
CA MET A 545 -11.31 -7.17 -10.16
C MET A 545 -9.91 -7.67 -10.46
N TRP A 546 -9.08 -6.82 -11.08
CA TRP A 546 -7.68 -7.11 -11.40
C TRP A 546 -6.77 -6.01 -10.86
N GLY A 547 -5.59 -6.41 -10.41
CA GLY A 547 -4.47 -5.47 -10.26
C GLY A 547 -3.82 -5.21 -11.62
N GLN A 548 -3.34 -3.99 -11.83
CA GLN A 548 -2.71 -3.62 -13.11
C GLN A 548 -1.49 -4.48 -13.46
N GLU A 549 -0.82 -5.04 -12.47
CA GLU A 549 0.40 -5.83 -12.65
C GLU A 549 0.12 -7.31 -12.97
N SER A 550 -1.09 -7.80 -12.70
CA SER A 550 -1.44 -9.20 -12.87
C SER A 550 -2.53 -9.40 -13.90
N SER A 551 -2.35 -10.36 -14.79
CA SER A 551 -3.40 -10.78 -15.74
C SER A 551 -4.51 -11.62 -15.09
N LEU A 552 -4.26 -12.15 -13.88
CA LEU A 552 -5.22 -12.95 -13.13
C LEU A 552 -6.11 -12.05 -12.28
N ALA A 553 -7.38 -12.44 -12.16
CA ALA A 553 -8.32 -11.73 -11.30
C ALA A 553 -7.90 -11.86 -9.84
N LEU A 554 -7.81 -10.72 -9.15
CA LEU A 554 -7.54 -10.66 -7.70
C LEU A 554 -8.74 -11.17 -6.92
N GLN A 555 -9.93 -10.76 -7.36
CA GLN A 555 -11.18 -11.08 -6.68
C GLN A 555 -12.33 -11.16 -7.66
N THR A 556 -13.32 -11.97 -7.33
CA THR A 556 -14.62 -12.04 -8.01
C THR A 556 -15.74 -11.88 -7.00
N LEU A 557 -16.64 -10.92 -7.24
CA LEU A 557 -17.80 -10.70 -6.38
C LEU A 557 -18.99 -11.45 -6.93
N LYS A 558 -19.61 -12.26 -6.07
CA LYS A 558 -20.82 -13.02 -6.36
C LYS A 558 -22.00 -12.38 -5.62
N GLY A 559 -23.12 -12.19 -6.31
CA GLY A 559 -24.30 -11.63 -5.66
C GLY A 559 -25.45 -11.39 -6.63
N HIS A 560 -25.17 -10.89 -7.83
CA HIS A 560 -26.22 -10.73 -8.84
C HIS A 560 -26.83 -12.08 -9.19
N GLY A 561 -28.17 -12.11 -9.32
CA GLY A 561 -28.92 -13.34 -9.65
C GLY A 561 -29.21 -14.28 -8.48
N THR A 562 -28.74 -13.99 -7.26
CA THR A 562 -29.06 -14.81 -6.07
C THR A 562 -30.49 -14.55 -5.56
N ASP A 563 -31.02 -13.35 -5.82
CA ASP A 563 -32.36 -12.97 -5.42
C ASP A 563 -33.34 -13.23 -6.57
N SER A 564 -34.27 -14.12 -6.38
CA SER A 564 -35.30 -14.50 -7.37
C SER A 564 -36.18 -13.30 -7.75
N HIS A 565 -35.86 -12.61 -8.83
CA HIS A 565 -36.77 -11.65 -9.47
C HIS A 565 -37.46 -12.31 -10.68
N PRO A 566 -38.78 -12.13 -10.85
CA PRO A 566 -39.57 -12.83 -11.90
C PRO A 566 -39.24 -12.43 -13.35
N ALA A 567 -38.43 -11.38 -13.56
CA ALA A 567 -38.15 -10.82 -14.90
C ALA A 567 -36.94 -11.47 -15.64
N ALA A 568 -36.23 -12.42 -15.06
CA ALA A 568 -35.09 -13.02 -15.72
C ALA A 568 -35.54 -14.10 -16.73
N ALA A 569 -35.32 -13.82 -18.02
CA ALA A 569 -35.61 -14.73 -19.11
C ALA A 569 -34.81 -16.04 -18.99
N THR A 570 -35.52 -17.16 -19.00
CA THR A 570 -34.93 -18.50 -19.03
C THR A 570 -34.48 -18.84 -20.44
N VAL A 571 -33.18 -18.90 -20.68
CA VAL A 571 -32.60 -19.60 -21.82
C VAL A 571 -31.86 -20.81 -21.28
N GLY A 572 -32.36 -22.00 -21.54
CA GLY A 572 -31.68 -23.27 -21.21
C GLY A 572 -31.63 -23.66 -19.73
N GLY A 573 -32.63 -23.29 -18.91
CA GLY A 573 -32.80 -23.83 -17.54
C GLY A 573 -31.84 -23.29 -16.44
N ARG A 574 -30.87 -22.40 -16.76
CA ARG A 574 -30.08 -21.63 -15.78
C ARG A 574 -30.24 -20.15 -16.07
N LYS A 575 -30.73 -19.40 -15.09
CA LYS A 575 -30.76 -17.92 -15.14
C LYS A 575 -29.33 -17.40 -15.06
N GLN A 576 -28.71 -17.12 -16.20
CA GLN A 576 -27.43 -16.45 -16.24
C GLN A 576 -27.71 -14.94 -16.26
N VAL A 577 -27.38 -14.26 -15.17
CA VAL A 577 -27.53 -12.81 -15.02
C VAL A 577 -26.27 -12.14 -15.54
N VAL A 578 -26.41 -11.09 -16.33
CA VAL A 578 -25.30 -10.33 -16.91
C VAL A 578 -25.04 -9.09 -16.09
N VAL A 579 -23.80 -8.86 -15.66
CA VAL A 579 -23.36 -7.60 -15.06
C VAL A 579 -22.78 -6.70 -16.15
N TYR A 580 -23.40 -5.54 -16.37
CA TYR A 580 -23.05 -4.67 -17.50
C TYR A 580 -21.97 -3.64 -17.18
N SER A 581 -22.04 -3.01 -16.02
CA SER A 581 -21.15 -1.93 -15.66
C SER A 581 -20.86 -1.93 -14.18
N ALA A 582 -19.71 -1.40 -13.83
CA ALA A 582 -19.31 -1.10 -12.47
C ALA A 582 -18.82 0.35 -12.40
N ALA A 583 -18.98 0.98 -11.24
CA ALA A 583 -18.49 2.32 -10.97
C ALA A 583 -17.83 2.33 -9.59
N TRP A 584 -16.77 3.11 -9.44
CA TRP A 584 -16.02 3.21 -8.21
C TRP A 584 -16.05 4.62 -7.65
N ASN A 585 -16.29 4.75 -6.36
CA ASN A 585 -16.10 6.01 -5.64
C ASN A 585 -14.80 5.98 -4.86
N LYS A 586 -13.89 6.91 -5.19
CA LYS A 586 -12.54 6.98 -4.59
C LYS A 586 -12.56 7.46 -3.14
N VAL A 587 -13.49 8.34 -2.79
CA VAL A 587 -13.55 8.96 -1.46
C VAL A 587 -14.06 7.97 -0.41
N GLN A 588 -15.12 7.23 -0.75
CA GLN A 588 -15.72 6.26 0.17
C GLN A 588 -15.14 4.84 0.04
N GLY A 589 -14.37 4.55 -1.03
CA GLY A 589 -13.93 3.20 -1.34
C GLY A 589 -15.09 2.25 -1.65
N LEU A 590 -16.19 2.78 -2.22
CA LEU A 590 -17.42 2.06 -2.49
C LEU A 590 -17.49 1.67 -3.96
N LEU A 591 -17.84 0.42 -4.24
CA LEU A 591 -18.08 -0.07 -5.59
C LEU A 591 -19.58 -0.21 -5.83
N ALA A 592 -20.05 0.24 -6.98
CA ALA A 592 -21.40 -0.02 -7.47
C ALA A 592 -21.34 -0.91 -8.71
N SER A 593 -22.27 -1.85 -8.84
CA SER A 593 -22.43 -2.68 -10.05
C SER A 593 -23.91 -2.76 -10.44
N CYS A 594 -24.17 -2.87 -11.74
CA CYS A 594 -25.52 -2.99 -12.28
C CYS A 594 -25.66 -4.20 -13.18
N ALA A 595 -26.84 -4.81 -13.17
CA ALA A 595 -27.06 -6.07 -13.86
C ALA A 595 -28.43 -6.21 -14.52
N ASP A 596 -28.58 -7.33 -15.17
CA ASP A 596 -29.77 -7.80 -15.87
C ASP A 596 -30.95 -8.11 -14.96
N ASP A 597 -30.66 -8.33 -13.66
CA ASP A 597 -31.64 -8.58 -12.62
C ASP A 597 -32.45 -7.34 -12.19
N GLY A 598 -32.23 -6.19 -12.84
CA GLY A 598 -32.88 -4.94 -12.52
C GLY A 598 -32.37 -4.29 -11.23
N THR A 599 -31.31 -4.80 -10.64
CA THR A 599 -30.73 -4.27 -9.39
C THR A 599 -29.41 -3.55 -9.63
N VAL A 600 -29.15 -2.59 -8.76
CA VAL A 600 -27.83 -2.01 -8.57
C VAL A 600 -27.32 -2.44 -7.19
N ARG A 601 -26.11 -2.95 -7.12
CA ARG A 601 -25.51 -3.41 -5.86
C ARG A 601 -24.37 -2.53 -5.46
N LEU A 602 -24.31 -2.22 -4.17
CA LEU A 602 -23.22 -1.51 -3.52
C LEU A 602 -22.36 -2.51 -2.76
N TRP A 603 -21.06 -2.46 -2.98
CA TRP A 603 -20.09 -3.37 -2.40
C TRP A 603 -19.12 -2.59 -1.55
N ASP A 604 -18.85 -3.11 -0.36
CA ASP A 604 -17.94 -2.55 0.62
C ASP A 604 -16.95 -3.63 1.10
N TRP A 605 -15.95 -3.20 1.80
CA TRP A 605 -15.01 -4.11 2.45
C TRP A 605 -15.39 -4.24 3.93
N THR A 606 -15.46 -5.47 4.39
CA THR A 606 -15.59 -5.80 5.82
C THR A 606 -14.46 -6.73 6.21
N PRO A 607 -13.81 -6.53 7.38
CA PRO A 607 -12.82 -7.45 7.86
C PRO A 607 -13.41 -8.86 8.05
N PRO A 608 -12.66 -9.92 7.79
CA PRO A 608 -13.16 -11.30 7.80
C PRO A 608 -13.66 -11.77 9.18
N HIS A 609 -13.33 -11.06 10.26
CA HIS A 609 -13.79 -11.38 11.62
C HIS A 609 -15.19 -10.84 11.98
N ASP A 610 -15.72 -9.89 11.21
CA ASP A 610 -17.04 -9.29 11.43
C ASP A 610 -18.12 -9.86 10.49
N ALA A 611 -17.85 -10.97 9.83
CA ALA A 611 -18.85 -11.69 9.05
C ALA A 611 -19.80 -12.44 10.02
N PRO A 612 -21.13 -12.17 10.01
CA PRO A 612 -22.10 -12.83 10.87
C PRO A 612 -22.21 -14.32 10.60
#